data_3123a411a2be23cf2eae5df28cd8df5d
#
_entry.id   3123a411a2be23cf2eae5df28cd8df5d
#
_cell.length_a   1.000
_cell.length_b   1.000
_cell.length_c   1.000
_cell.angle_alpha   90.00
_cell.angle_beta   90.00
_cell.angle_gamma   90.00
#
_symmetry.space_group_name_H-M   'P 1'
#
loop_
_entity.id
_entity.type
_entity.pdbx_description
1 polymer ?
#
loop_
_entity_poly.entity_id
_entity_poly.type
_entity_poly.pdbx_seq_one_letter_code
_entity_poly.pdbx_strand_id
1 'polypeptide(L)'
;LSRGANFKCLMSETPIASAHIYAEANAGRMRARLMAIVAEGDRGRVYLAPTPEMEAIALTAQPEWKPEVAMPENPRWFSPPLYGLKTYGDLFTPRQLVALTTFSDLVGEARERVRQDAVAAGMADDGKPLRDGGTGAVAYAEAVGVYLALAVDKVADRNSTVCAWASLREHARNTFGRQAIPMVWDFAESNPLSDSSGNFE
;
A
#
# COMPACT_ATOMS: atom_id res chain seq x y z
N LEU A 1 19.20 -22.07 17.42
CA LEU A 1 18.90 -20.75 16.84
C LEU A 1 17.42 -20.49 17.07
N SER A 2 17.08 -19.53 17.94
CA SER A 2 15.70 -19.12 18.17
C SER A 2 15.14 -18.53 16.88
N ARG A 3 13.93 -18.97 16.47
CA ARG A 3 13.20 -18.43 15.34
C ARG A 3 12.59 -17.07 15.72
N GLY A 4 13.39 -16.00 15.74
CA GLY A 4 12.94 -14.66 16.04
C GLY A 4 14.00 -13.64 15.67
N ALA A 5 13.59 -12.42 15.33
CA ALA A 5 14.52 -11.33 15.13
C ALA A 5 15.18 -10.98 16.47
N ASN A 6 16.51 -11.09 16.53
CA ASN A 6 17.30 -10.70 17.70
C ASN A 6 17.74 -9.25 17.49
N PHE A 7 17.13 -8.32 18.22
CA PHE A 7 17.49 -6.92 18.18
C PHE A 7 18.52 -6.58 19.24
N LYS A 8 19.44 -5.69 18.91
CA LYS A 8 20.42 -5.11 19.82
C LYS A 8 20.33 -3.60 19.79
N CYS A 9 20.51 -2.97 20.92
CA CYS A 9 20.66 -1.53 21.03
C CYS A 9 21.97 -1.11 20.37
N LEU A 10 21.91 -0.17 19.42
CA LEU A 10 23.11 0.33 18.73
C LEU A 10 24.08 1.08 19.66
N MET A 11 23.58 1.63 20.77
CA MET A 11 24.39 2.42 21.71
C MET A 11 25.06 1.56 22.79
N SER A 12 24.39 0.50 23.26
CA SER A 12 24.86 -0.30 24.39
C SER A 12 25.11 -1.76 24.05
N GLU A 13 24.81 -2.18 22.81
CA GLU A 13 24.86 -3.57 22.32
C GLU A 13 24.01 -4.56 23.15
N THR A 14 23.21 -4.05 24.08
CA THR A 14 22.34 -4.85 24.92
C THR A 14 21.23 -5.47 24.08
N PRO A 15 20.89 -6.77 24.28
CA PRO A 15 19.74 -7.38 23.61
C PRO A 15 18.43 -6.70 24.00
N ILE A 16 17.58 -6.45 22.99
CA ILE A 16 16.26 -5.86 23.19
C ILE A 16 15.21 -6.97 23.14
N ALA A 17 14.45 -7.12 24.22
CA ALA A 17 13.37 -8.11 24.28
C ALA A 17 12.19 -7.70 23.39
N SER A 18 11.54 -8.68 22.74
CA SER A 18 10.36 -8.43 21.89
C SER A 18 9.23 -7.70 22.63
N ALA A 19 9.03 -7.98 23.93
CA ALA A 19 8.04 -7.28 24.74
C ALA A 19 8.28 -5.77 24.81
N HIS A 20 9.55 -5.34 24.90
CA HIS A 20 9.91 -3.92 24.86
C HIS A 20 9.57 -3.30 23.50
N ILE A 21 9.89 -4.01 22.40
CA ILE A 21 9.59 -3.53 21.04
C ILE A 21 8.09 -3.37 20.86
N TYR A 22 7.29 -4.33 21.31
CA TYR A 22 5.82 -4.22 21.25
C TYR A 22 5.29 -3.04 22.07
N ALA A 23 5.83 -2.82 23.27
CA ALA A 23 5.43 -1.70 24.12
C ALA A 23 5.75 -0.34 23.45
N GLU A 24 6.95 -0.20 22.91
CA GLU A 24 7.38 1.01 22.20
C GLU A 24 6.54 1.27 20.94
N ALA A 25 6.27 0.24 20.16
CA ALA A 25 5.46 0.33 18.96
C ALA A 25 4.00 0.71 19.27
N ASN A 26 3.39 0.05 20.27
CA ASN A 26 2.02 0.40 20.70
C ASN A 26 1.92 1.79 21.35
N ALA A 27 3.02 2.33 21.85
CA ALA A 27 3.10 3.70 22.35
C ALA A 27 3.37 4.74 21.21
N GLY A 28 3.36 4.31 19.94
CA GLY A 28 3.55 5.19 18.76
C GLY A 28 5.00 5.68 18.58
N ARG A 29 5.98 5.03 19.21
CA ARG A 29 7.40 5.42 19.10
C ARG A 29 8.16 4.67 18.00
N MET A 30 7.53 3.69 17.35
CA MET A 30 8.08 3.05 16.14
C MET A 30 8.00 4.03 14.96
N ARG A 31 9.10 4.21 14.24
CA ARG A 31 9.22 5.13 13.11
C ARG A 31 9.82 4.41 11.90
N ALA A 32 9.56 4.95 10.71
CA ALA A 32 10.22 4.53 9.47
C ALA A 32 11.34 5.52 9.11
N ARG A 33 12.40 5.01 8.49
CA ARG A 33 13.51 5.78 7.91
C ARG A 33 13.72 5.34 6.47
N LEU A 34 13.95 6.30 5.58
CA LEU A 34 14.34 6.01 4.21
C LEU A 34 15.77 5.46 4.19
N MET A 35 15.94 4.20 3.80
CA MET A 35 17.24 3.52 3.79
C MET A 35 17.97 3.68 2.45
N ALA A 36 17.25 3.54 1.35
CA ALA A 36 17.79 3.63 0.00
C ALA A 36 16.68 3.95 -0.99
N ILE A 37 17.06 4.55 -2.11
CA ILE A 37 16.21 4.72 -3.28
C ILE A 37 16.71 3.75 -4.34
N VAL A 38 15.82 2.95 -4.89
CA VAL A 38 16.12 2.05 -6.01
C VAL A 38 15.64 2.72 -7.29
N ALA A 39 16.55 2.99 -8.19
CA ALA A 39 16.26 3.61 -9.47
C ALA A 39 16.73 2.71 -10.62
N GLU A 40 16.17 2.91 -11.79
CA GLU A 40 16.61 2.25 -13.01
C GLU A 40 17.86 2.95 -13.56
N GLY A 41 18.85 2.18 -13.93
CA GLY A 41 20.11 2.65 -14.55
C GLY A 41 20.36 1.93 -15.87
N ASP A 42 21.37 2.36 -16.63
CA ASP A 42 21.67 1.87 -17.98
C ASP A 42 21.93 0.36 -18.07
N ARG A 43 22.38 -0.28 -16.99
CA ARG A 43 22.76 -1.70 -16.96
C ARG A 43 22.03 -2.49 -15.86
N GLY A 44 20.94 -1.97 -15.34
CA GLY A 44 20.19 -2.56 -14.23
C GLY A 44 19.92 -1.53 -13.15
N ARG A 45 19.45 -1.98 -12.00
CA ARG A 45 19.04 -1.10 -10.91
C ARG A 45 20.25 -0.50 -10.17
N VAL A 46 20.11 0.74 -9.77
CA VAL A 46 21.07 1.47 -8.94
C VAL A 46 20.46 1.80 -7.59
N TYR A 47 21.27 1.75 -6.55
CA TYR A 47 20.87 2.04 -5.19
C TYR A 47 21.49 3.36 -4.77
N LEU A 48 20.65 4.35 -4.49
CA LEU A 48 21.07 5.71 -4.15
C LEU A 48 20.85 5.95 -2.66
N ALA A 49 21.73 6.74 -2.07
CA ALA A 49 21.57 7.21 -0.70
C ALA A 49 20.40 8.21 -0.63
N PRO A 50 19.54 8.14 0.39
CA PRO A 50 18.49 9.13 0.59
C PRO A 50 19.08 10.47 1.02
N THR A 51 18.33 11.55 0.75
CA THR A 51 18.63 12.88 1.30
C THR A 51 17.60 13.26 2.37
N PRO A 52 17.99 14.15 3.33
CA PRO A 52 17.04 14.65 4.34
C PRO A 52 15.81 15.34 3.74
N GLU A 53 15.96 15.99 2.60
CA GLU A 53 14.87 16.68 1.90
C GLU A 53 13.83 15.69 1.38
N MET A 54 14.24 14.51 0.90
CA MET A 54 13.33 13.45 0.44
C MET A 54 12.49 12.91 1.59
N GLU A 55 13.09 12.68 2.77
CA GLU A 55 12.34 12.29 3.97
C GLU A 55 11.39 13.41 4.43
N ALA A 56 11.86 14.66 4.44
CA ALA A 56 11.05 15.79 4.87
C ALA A 56 9.79 15.95 4.01
N ILE A 57 9.91 15.85 2.68
CA ILE A 57 8.76 15.91 1.76
C ILE A 57 7.78 14.77 2.06
N ALA A 58 8.26 13.54 2.25
CA ALA A 58 7.42 12.40 2.54
C ALA A 58 6.61 12.56 3.85
N LEU A 59 7.15 13.25 4.84
CA LEU A 59 6.49 13.52 6.12
C LEU A 59 5.41 14.61 6.05
N THR A 60 5.31 15.35 4.94
CA THR A 60 4.25 16.35 4.73
C THR A 60 2.92 15.74 4.30
N ALA A 61 2.91 14.48 3.90
CA ALA A 61 1.72 13.81 3.42
C ALA A 61 0.65 13.68 4.51
N GLN A 62 -0.56 14.12 4.19
CA GLN A 62 -1.73 14.05 5.08
C GLN A 62 -2.89 13.41 4.32
N PRO A 63 -3.18 12.11 4.55
CA PRO A 63 -4.32 11.46 3.94
C PRO A 63 -5.63 11.99 4.56
N GLU A 64 -6.66 12.18 3.74
CA GLU A 64 -7.97 12.63 4.20
C GLU A 64 -8.72 11.52 4.94
N TRP A 65 -8.53 10.28 4.53
CA TRP A 65 -9.13 9.10 5.16
C TRP A 65 -8.21 7.87 5.06
N LYS A 66 -8.53 6.83 5.81
CA LYS A 66 -7.89 5.50 5.72
C LYS A 66 -8.90 4.40 6.01
N PRO A 67 -8.66 3.15 5.53
CA PRO A 67 -9.47 2.00 5.91
C PRO A 67 -9.38 1.72 7.42
N GLU A 68 -10.53 1.67 8.11
CA GLU A 68 -10.59 1.45 9.56
C GLU A 68 -10.96 0.00 9.95
N VAL A 69 -11.05 -0.89 8.96
CA VAL A 69 -11.36 -2.30 9.20
C VAL A 69 -10.24 -2.93 10.02
N ALA A 70 -10.60 -3.50 11.18
CA ALA A 70 -9.65 -4.14 12.08
C ALA A 70 -9.06 -5.41 11.47
N MET A 71 -7.77 -5.65 11.70
CA MET A 71 -7.15 -6.93 11.37
C MET A 71 -7.57 -8.01 12.37
N PRO A 72 -7.60 -9.30 11.95
CA PRO A 72 -7.91 -10.41 12.85
C PRO A 72 -6.92 -10.51 14.01
N GLU A 73 -7.43 -10.79 15.21
CA GLU A 73 -6.62 -11.03 16.41
C GLU A 73 -6.03 -12.47 16.38
N ASN A 74 -5.09 -12.69 15.47
CA ASN A 74 -4.39 -13.96 15.36
C ASN A 74 -2.88 -13.74 15.14
N PRO A 75 -2.09 -13.62 16.21
CA PRO A 75 -0.66 -13.29 16.12
C PRO A 75 0.18 -14.29 15.32
N ARG A 76 -0.32 -15.50 15.11
CA ARG A 76 0.36 -16.52 14.31
C ARG A 76 0.36 -16.15 12.82
N TRP A 77 -0.72 -15.55 12.34
CA TRP A 77 -0.94 -15.23 10.94
C TRP A 77 -0.90 -13.74 10.66
N PHE A 78 -1.27 -12.92 11.66
CA PHE A 78 -1.31 -11.47 11.57
C PHE A 78 -0.47 -10.87 12.71
N SER A 79 0.82 -10.67 12.47
CA SER A 79 1.70 -10.11 13.49
C SER A 79 1.76 -8.57 13.57
N PRO A 80 1.38 -7.76 12.55
CA PRO A 80 1.39 -6.31 12.66
C PRO A 80 0.61 -5.73 13.85
N PRO A 81 -0.54 -6.29 14.30
CA PRO A 81 -1.23 -5.79 15.49
C PRO A 81 -0.41 -5.82 16.78
N LEU A 82 0.56 -6.72 16.91
CA LEU A 82 1.50 -6.74 18.05
C LEU A 82 2.35 -5.46 18.08
N TYR A 83 2.57 -4.84 16.93
CA TYR A 83 3.37 -3.63 16.75
C TYR A 83 2.51 -2.37 16.60
N GLY A 84 1.25 -2.42 17.06
CA GLY A 84 0.36 -1.26 17.05
C GLY A 84 -0.35 -0.98 15.72
N LEU A 85 -0.10 -1.76 14.68
CA LEU A 85 -0.80 -1.67 13.39
C LEU A 85 -2.08 -2.51 13.46
N LYS A 86 -3.18 -1.93 13.94
CA LYS A 86 -4.40 -2.66 14.32
C LYS A 86 -5.43 -2.76 13.21
N THR A 87 -5.45 -1.81 12.29
CA THR A 87 -6.35 -1.78 11.15
C THR A 87 -5.60 -2.05 9.86
N TYR A 88 -6.31 -2.41 8.78
CA TYR A 88 -5.70 -2.52 7.46
C TYR A 88 -5.11 -1.17 6.98
N GLY A 89 -5.71 -0.05 7.36
CA GLY A 89 -5.17 1.28 7.06
C GLY A 89 -3.84 1.58 7.74
N ASP A 90 -3.56 0.97 8.89
CA ASP A 90 -2.29 1.13 9.59
C ASP A 90 -1.11 0.45 8.87
N LEU A 91 -1.40 -0.41 7.90
CA LEU A 91 -0.37 -1.04 7.06
C LEU A 91 0.27 -0.07 6.05
N PHE A 92 -0.22 1.14 5.93
CA PHE A 92 0.23 2.11 4.95
C PHE A 92 0.82 3.35 5.60
N THR A 93 1.88 3.90 5.00
CA THR A 93 2.39 5.22 5.38
C THR A 93 1.41 6.32 4.96
N PRO A 94 1.47 7.53 5.56
CA PRO A 94 0.62 8.64 5.13
C PRO A 94 0.72 8.94 3.62
N ARG A 95 1.91 8.90 3.01
CA ARG A 95 2.07 9.14 1.57
C ARG A 95 1.48 8.02 0.70
N GLN A 96 1.59 6.75 1.14
CA GLN A 96 0.93 5.64 0.46
C GLN A 96 -0.60 5.79 0.53
N LEU A 97 -1.14 6.20 1.68
CA LEU A 97 -2.56 6.48 1.82
C LEU A 97 -3.01 7.62 0.91
N VAL A 98 -2.27 8.74 0.85
CA VAL A 98 -2.61 9.84 -0.08
C VAL A 98 -2.70 9.32 -1.52
N ALA A 99 -1.73 8.53 -1.98
CA ALA A 99 -1.77 7.98 -3.34
C ALA A 99 -2.98 7.04 -3.54
N LEU A 100 -3.18 6.07 -2.65
CA LEU A 100 -4.24 5.07 -2.78
C LEU A 100 -5.63 5.66 -2.66
N THR A 101 -5.86 6.60 -1.73
CA THR A 101 -7.16 7.26 -1.56
C THR A 101 -7.45 8.17 -2.74
N THR A 102 -6.46 8.91 -3.26
CA THR A 102 -6.61 9.72 -4.48
C THR A 102 -7.00 8.83 -5.67
N PHE A 103 -6.33 7.70 -5.90
CA PHE A 103 -6.72 6.78 -6.97
C PHE A 103 -8.12 6.21 -6.76
N SER A 104 -8.49 5.88 -5.52
CA SER A 104 -9.84 5.42 -5.20
C SER A 104 -10.91 6.45 -5.54
N ASP A 105 -10.69 7.71 -5.21
CA ASP A 105 -11.62 8.80 -5.50
C ASP A 105 -11.72 9.05 -7.01
N LEU A 106 -10.59 9.02 -7.73
CA LEU A 106 -10.54 9.14 -9.19
C LEU A 106 -11.29 8.01 -9.92
N VAL A 107 -11.41 6.80 -9.32
CA VAL A 107 -12.28 5.74 -9.88
C VAL A 107 -13.74 6.20 -9.91
N GLY A 108 -14.20 6.91 -8.88
CA GLY A 108 -15.55 7.48 -8.84
C GLY A 108 -15.79 8.52 -9.94
N GLU A 109 -14.84 9.44 -10.13
CA GLU A 109 -14.88 10.46 -11.17
C GLU A 109 -14.81 9.84 -12.58
N ALA A 110 -13.91 8.88 -12.78
CA ALA A 110 -13.78 8.15 -14.04
C ALA A 110 -15.07 7.41 -14.41
N ARG A 111 -15.73 6.77 -13.43
CA ARG A 111 -17.02 6.11 -13.66
C ARG A 111 -18.07 7.08 -14.16
N GLU A 112 -18.18 8.27 -13.56
CA GLU A 112 -19.15 9.28 -14.03
C GLU A 112 -18.79 9.78 -15.43
N ARG A 113 -17.52 10.01 -15.72
CA ARG A 113 -17.05 10.42 -17.04
C ARG A 113 -17.37 9.36 -18.11
N VAL A 114 -17.10 8.08 -17.81
CA VAL A 114 -17.43 6.95 -18.72
C VAL A 114 -18.93 6.88 -18.99
N ARG A 115 -19.78 7.12 -17.97
CA ARG A 115 -21.24 7.18 -18.18
C ARG A 115 -21.63 8.27 -19.17
N GLN A 116 -21.09 9.48 -18.98
CA GLN A 116 -21.36 10.62 -19.86
C GLN A 116 -20.90 10.36 -21.31
N ASP A 117 -19.70 9.84 -21.47
CA ASP A 117 -19.13 9.53 -22.79
C ASP A 117 -19.92 8.40 -23.47
N ALA A 118 -20.38 7.38 -22.73
CA ALA A 118 -21.23 6.30 -23.26
C ALA A 118 -22.59 6.82 -23.73
N VAL A 119 -23.22 7.73 -22.98
CA VAL A 119 -24.47 8.39 -23.41
C VAL A 119 -24.23 9.22 -24.67
N ALA A 120 -23.16 9.99 -24.71
CA ALA A 120 -22.80 10.79 -25.89
C ALA A 120 -22.52 9.92 -27.14
N ALA A 121 -22.03 8.70 -26.93
CA ALA A 121 -21.83 7.69 -27.98
C ALA A 121 -23.12 6.96 -28.40
N GLY A 122 -24.27 7.30 -27.81
CA GLY A 122 -25.59 6.74 -28.16
C GLY A 122 -26.04 5.55 -27.33
N MET A 123 -25.35 5.24 -26.23
CA MET A 123 -25.80 4.19 -25.30
C MET A 123 -27.01 4.68 -24.48
N ALA A 124 -27.98 3.81 -24.26
CA ALA A 124 -29.16 4.14 -23.45
C ALA A 124 -28.78 4.48 -22.00
N ASP A 125 -29.31 5.59 -21.47
CA ASP A 125 -29.18 5.95 -20.06
C ASP A 125 -30.46 5.55 -19.31
N ASP A 126 -30.66 4.25 -19.13
CA ASP A 126 -31.84 3.65 -18.51
C ASP A 126 -31.81 3.67 -16.97
N GLY A 127 -30.73 4.18 -16.38
CA GLY A 127 -30.53 4.25 -14.93
C GLY A 127 -30.40 2.89 -14.24
N LYS A 128 -30.36 1.79 -15.01
CA LYS A 128 -30.33 0.43 -14.44
C LYS A 128 -28.91 -0.01 -14.11
N PRO A 129 -28.60 -0.32 -12.80
CA PRO A 129 -27.25 -0.75 -12.40
C PRO A 129 -26.88 -2.12 -12.98
N LEU A 130 -25.57 -2.38 -13.06
CA LEU A 130 -25.03 -3.67 -13.52
C LEU A 130 -25.53 -4.85 -12.69
N ARG A 131 -25.57 -4.72 -11.37
CA ARG A 131 -26.06 -5.75 -10.43
C ARG A 131 -27.52 -6.18 -10.69
N ASP A 132 -28.32 -5.30 -11.28
CA ASP A 132 -29.73 -5.55 -11.60
C ASP A 132 -29.92 -5.98 -13.08
N GLY A 133 -28.80 -6.33 -13.75
CA GLY A 133 -28.79 -6.77 -15.14
C GLY A 133 -28.96 -5.61 -16.14
N GLY A 134 -28.55 -4.39 -15.77
CA GLY A 134 -28.49 -3.26 -16.68
C GLY A 134 -27.48 -3.50 -17.83
N THR A 135 -27.75 -2.91 -18.99
CA THR A 135 -26.89 -2.98 -20.19
C THR A 135 -26.64 -1.59 -20.78
N GLY A 136 -27.18 -0.55 -20.15
CA GLY A 136 -27.03 0.85 -20.54
C GLY A 136 -25.75 1.50 -19.98
N ALA A 137 -25.65 2.82 -20.18
CA ALA A 137 -24.50 3.63 -19.81
C ALA A 137 -24.10 3.51 -18.34
N VAL A 138 -25.09 3.42 -17.43
CA VAL A 138 -24.85 3.21 -15.99
C VAL A 138 -24.11 1.88 -15.73
N ALA A 139 -24.66 0.78 -16.27
CA ALA A 139 -24.08 -0.55 -16.08
C ALA A 139 -22.68 -0.66 -16.72
N TYR A 140 -22.49 -0.05 -17.88
CA TYR A 140 -21.19 -0.01 -18.54
C TYR A 140 -20.15 0.74 -17.70
N ALA A 141 -20.50 1.92 -17.18
CA ALA A 141 -19.63 2.71 -16.33
C ALA A 141 -19.28 2.00 -15.02
N GLU A 142 -20.25 1.29 -14.42
CA GLU A 142 -20.01 0.44 -13.24
C GLU A 142 -19.03 -0.70 -13.55
N ALA A 143 -19.16 -1.36 -14.70
CA ALA A 143 -18.24 -2.42 -15.13
C ALA A 143 -16.81 -1.89 -15.30
N VAL A 144 -16.62 -0.75 -15.94
CA VAL A 144 -15.31 -0.09 -16.07
C VAL A 144 -14.77 0.30 -14.69
N GLY A 145 -15.61 0.86 -13.80
CA GLY A 145 -15.24 1.22 -12.44
C GLY A 145 -14.73 0.02 -11.62
N VAL A 146 -15.29 -1.17 -11.82
CA VAL A 146 -14.79 -2.41 -11.17
C VAL A 146 -13.37 -2.72 -11.62
N TYR A 147 -13.06 -2.64 -12.91
CA TYR A 147 -11.69 -2.88 -13.39
C TYR A 147 -10.69 -1.85 -12.86
N LEU A 148 -11.08 -0.57 -12.80
CA LEU A 148 -10.23 0.48 -12.22
C LEU A 148 -10.00 0.26 -10.72
N ALA A 149 -11.03 -0.16 -9.97
CA ALA A 149 -10.88 -0.51 -8.55
C ALA A 149 -9.90 -1.67 -8.35
N LEU A 150 -9.98 -2.72 -9.18
CA LEU A 150 -9.01 -3.83 -9.16
C LEU A 150 -7.58 -3.38 -9.48
N ALA A 151 -7.40 -2.34 -10.31
CA ALA A 151 -6.07 -1.74 -10.54
C ALA A 151 -5.56 -1.04 -9.27
N VAL A 152 -6.40 -0.30 -8.54
CA VAL A 152 -6.04 0.30 -7.24
C VAL A 152 -5.63 -0.79 -6.23
N ASP A 153 -6.36 -1.91 -6.16
CA ASP A 153 -6.01 -3.06 -5.31
C ASP A 153 -4.62 -3.62 -5.63
N LYS A 154 -4.25 -3.69 -6.91
CA LYS A 154 -2.91 -4.11 -7.34
C LYS A 154 -1.82 -3.16 -6.88
N VAL A 155 -2.06 -1.85 -6.91
CA VAL A 155 -1.13 -0.85 -6.38
C VAL A 155 -0.99 -1.01 -4.87
N ALA A 156 -2.10 -1.16 -4.13
CA ALA A 156 -2.11 -1.37 -2.69
C ALA A 156 -1.32 -2.63 -2.28
N ASP A 157 -1.41 -3.71 -3.07
CA ASP A 157 -0.70 -4.97 -2.79
C ASP A 157 0.83 -4.84 -2.82
N ARG A 158 1.38 -3.80 -3.46
CA ARG A 158 2.81 -3.54 -3.57
C ARG A 158 3.29 -2.24 -2.93
N ASN A 159 2.42 -1.57 -2.22
CA ASN A 159 2.68 -0.28 -1.58
C ASN A 159 2.16 -0.26 -0.15
N SER A 160 2.73 -1.09 0.72
CA SER A 160 2.44 -1.11 2.15
C SER A 160 3.71 -1.19 2.99
N THR A 161 3.62 -0.91 4.28
CA THR A 161 4.74 -1.04 5.23
C THR A 161 5.13 -2.49 5.54
N VAL A 162 4.43 -3.45 4.98
CA VAL A 162 4.72 -4.89 5.09
C VAL A 162 5.03 -5.54 3.74
N CYS A 163 5.26 -4.73 2.73
CA CYS A 163 5.69 -5.12 1.39
C CYS A 163 7.22 -5.31 1.36
N ALA A 164 7.72 -6.54 1.46
CA ALA A 164 9.14 -6.81 1.51
C ALA A 164 9.85 -6.61 0.16
N TRP A 165 11.13 -6.26 0.20
CA TRP A 165 11.99 -6.25 -0.97
C TRP A 165 12.55 -7.63 -1.28
N ALA A 166 12.44 -8.09 -2.53
CA ALA A 166 13.00 -9.35 -3.01
C ALA A 166 14.38 -9.10 -3.64
N SER A 167 15.43 -9.12 -2.84
CA SER A 167 16.80 -8.76 -3.26
C SER A 167 17.33 -9.56 -4.46
N LEU A 168 16.98 -10.85 -4.58
CA LEU A 168 17.43 -11.70 -5.69
C LEU A 168 16.77 -11.36 -7.03
N ARG A 169 15.56 -10.79 -7.00
CA ARG A 169 14.77 -10.45 -8.19
C ARG A 169 14.55 -8.94 -8.33
N GLU A 170 15.05 -8.18 -7.38
CA GLU A 170 15.01 -6.72 -7.33
C GLU A 170 13.61 -6.12 -7.59
N HIS A 171 12.60 -6.63 -6.85
CA HIS A 171 11.23 -6.12 -6.93
C HIS A 171 10.54 -6.12 -5.57
N ALA A 172 9.52 -5.29 -5.42
CA ALA A 172 8.61 -5.30 -4.28
C ALA A 172 7.73 -6.56 -4.31
N ARG A 173 7.59 -7.25 -3.16
CA ARG A 173 6.72 -8.42 -3.02
C ARG A 173 5.28 -7.99 -2.81
N ASN A 174 4.37 -8.95 -2.97
CA ASN A 174 2.97 -8.76 -2.66
C ASN A 174 2.74 -8.74 -1.14
N THR A 175 1.96 -7.78 -0.67
CA THR A 175 1.47 -7.68 0.72
C THR A 175 0.48 -8.80 1.03
N PHE A 176 -0.48 -9.00 0.13
CA PHE A 176 -1.61 -9.91 0.29
C PHE A 176 -1.43 -11.25 -0.47
N GLY A 177 -0.19 -11.62 -0.77
CA GLY A 177 0.13 -12.83 -1.55
C GLY A 177 -0.17 -14.16 -0.85
N ARG A 178 -0.61 -14.15 0.42
CA ARG A 178 -0.99 -15.32 1.21
C ARG A 178 -1.99 -14.96 2.31
N GLN A 179 -2.61 -15.95 2.93
CA GLN A 179 -3.57 -15.77 4.04
C GLN A 179 -2.91 -15.36 5.38
N ALA A 180 -1.76 -14.72 5.32
CA ALA A 180 -1.03 -14.25 6.50
C ALA A 180 -0.33 -12.94 6.18
N ILE A 181 -0.35 -12.00 7.11
CA ILE A 181 0.36 -10.72 7.01
C ILE A 181 1.41 -10.69 8.13
N PRO A 182 2.65 -11.09 7.86
CA PRO A 182 3.74 -10.97 8.84
C PRO A 182 4.26 -9.53 8.89
N MET A 183 4.77 -9.12 10.04
CA MET A 183 5.53 -7.87 10.16
C MET A 183 6.78 -7.91 9.29
N VAL A 184 7.08 -6.81 8.64
CA VAL A 184 8.28 -6.56 7.83
C VAL A 184 8.99 -5.32 8.38
N TRP A 185 10.32 -5.36 8.44
CA TRP A 185 11.12 -4.27 9.00
C TRP A 185 11.81 -3.41 7.94
N ASP A 186 11.99 -3.95 6.74
CA ASP A 186 12.62 -3.36 5.57
C ASP A 186 11.63 -3.37 4.40
N PHE A 187 10.54 -2.65 4.54
CA PHE A 187 9.54 -2.60 3.49
C PHE A 187 10.01 -1.80 2.26
N ALA A 188 9.55 -2.23 1.10
CA ALA A 188 9.71 -1.53 -0.17
C ALA A 188 8.44 -0.74 -0.50
N GLU A 189 8.63 0.38 -1.15
CA GLU A 189 7.55 1.20 -1.67
C GLU A 189 7.78 1.45 -3.15
N SER A 190 6.82 1.07 -3.97
CA SER A 190 6.88 1.31 -5.40
C SER A 190 6.40 2.72 -5.73
N ASN A 191 6.97 3.33 -6.76
CA ASN A 191 6.41 4.57 -7.30
C ASN A 191 5.18 4.22 -8.17
N PRO A 192 3.94 4.60 -7.78
CA PRO A 192 2.74 4.25 -8.52
C PRO A 192 2.64 4.92 -9.90
N LEU A 193 3.50 5.91 -10.19
CA LEU A 193 3.53 6.67 -11.44
C LEU A 193 4.73 6.29 -12.33
N SER A 194 5.44 5.19 -12.02
CA SER A 194 6.57 4.70 -12.82
C SER A 194 6.16 3.57 -13.73
N ASP A 195 7.00 3.26 -14.73
CA ASP A 195 6.82 2.10 -15.61
C ASP A 195 7.26 0.77 -14.97
N SER A 196 7.51 0.75 -13.66
CA SER A 196 7.95 -0.45 -12.93
C SER A 196 6.78 -1.22 -12.31
N SER A 197 7.00 -2.47 -11.92
CA SER A 197 6.00 -3.27 -11.23
C SER A 197 5.55 -2.63 -9.91
N GLY A 198 4.26 -2.47 -9.72
CA GLY A 198 3.66 -1.77 -8.57
C GLY A 198 3.15 -0.38 -8.91
N ASN A 199 3.20 0.01 -10.20
CA ASN A 199 2.57 1.19 -10.76
C ASN A 199 1.06 0.99 -10.95
N PHE A 200 0.39 2.05 -11.41
CA PHE A 200 -1.05 2.06 -11.72
C PHE A 200 -1.36 1.56 -13.14
N GLU A 201 -0.37 1.48 -14.06
CA GLU A 201 -0.53 1.01 -15.44
C GLU A 201 -0.60 -0.52 -15.58
#